data_3b1b47d2c48c8384764b99a8b861bbbe
#
_entry.id   3b1b47d2c48c8384764b99a8b861bbbe
#
_cell.length_a   1.000
_cell.length_b   1.000
_cell.length_c   1.000
_cell.angle_alpha   90.00
_cell.angle_beta   90.00
_cell.angle_gamma   90.00
#
_symmetry.space_group_name_H-M   'P 1'
#
loop_
_entity.id
_entity.type
_entity.pdbx_description
1 polymer ?
#
loop_
_entity_poly.entity_id
_entity_poly.type
_entity_poly.pdbx_seq_one_letter_code
_entity_poly.pdbx_strand_id
1 'polypeptide(L)'
;TLPPGFYRSLHPLGDASACNLSERNFLAALDDYRKLCALVEQHGGCIEQSLAGDTLTLAPGLTAEVLAPSGTRAAALTASMQELYRTPQGVPEFREKLDALDASMNNFSLILRLTFGKTRILLPGDTNRAGYGGIPPEKLAADLFKVGHHGQLDGADAALVNAVRPRFSVCCASSDRRYNSAHPDTMRLLKDSGAELYFSDCPPVDGQSIPPHRALEFTICADGASSARYLP
;
A
#
# COMPACT_ATOMS: atom_id res chain seq x y z
N THR A 1 7.88 -5.09 4.86
CA THR A 1 8.23 -5.48 6.25
C THR A 1 9.24 -6.64 6.28
N LEU A 2 10.47 -6.35 5.91
CA LEU A 2 11.59 -7.27 6.04
C LEU A 2 12.14 -7.24 7.48
N PRO A 3 12.77 -8.31 7.97
CA PRO A 3 13.33 -8.33 9.33
C PRO A 3 14.35 -7.21 9.57
N PRO A 4 14.46 -6.68 10.81
CA PRO A 4 15.50 -5.71 11.16
C PRO A 4 16.89 -6.26 10.81
N GLY A 5 17.72 -5.41 10.21
CA GLY A 5 19.07 -5.80 9.78
C GLY A 5 19.15 -6.67 8.53
N PHE A 6 18.02 -7.11 7.94
CA PHE A 6 18.02 -7.89 6.70
C PHE A 6 18.77 -7.19 5.56
N TYR A 7 18.64 -5.87 5.47
CA TYR A 7 19.33 -5.04 4.47
C TYR A 7 20.85 -5.23 4.45
N ARG A 8 21.46 -5.66 5.58
CA ARG A 8 22.92 -5.90 5.68
C ARG A 8 23.35 -7.15 4.90
N SER A 9 22.42 -8.07 4.62
CA SER A 9 22.66 -9.22 3.77
C SER A 9 22.54 -8.91 2.27
N LEU A 10 22.04 -7.73 1.94
CA LEU A 10 21.89 -7.29 0.57
C LEU A 10 23.19 -6.62 0.08
N HIS A 11 23.52 -6.84 -1.18
CA HIS A 11 24.64 -6.19 -1.86
C HIS A 11 24.14 -5.53 -3.15
N PRO A 12 24.85 -4.56 -3.72
CA PRO A 12 24.46 -4.02 -5.03
C PRO A 12 24.34 -5.15 -6.05
N LEU A 13 23.20 -5.24 -6.70
CA LEU A 13 23.03 -6.12 -7.83
C LEU A 13 23.65 -5.42 -9.04
N GLY A 14 24.60 -6.09 -9.71
CA GLY A 14 25.53 -5.50 -10.68
C GLY A 14 24.87 -5.00 -11.97
N ASP A 15 25.46 -5.35 -13.13
CA ASP A 15 25.07 -4.79 -14.42
C ASP A 15 23.62 -5.13 -14.80
N ALA A 16 22.77 -4.10 -14.82
CA ALA A 16 21.38 -4.17 -15.24
C ALA A 16 21.19 -3.93 -16.75
N SER A 17 22.28 -3.93 -17.54
CA SER A 17 22.22 -3.58 -18.98
C SER A 17 21.33 -4.51 -19.79
N ALA A 18 21.23 -5.78 -19.40
CA ALA A 18 20.34 -6.77 -20.03
C ALA A 18 18.88 -6.70 -19.55
N CYS A 19 18.59 -5.88 -18.53
CA CYS A 19 17.27 -5.75 -17.92
C CYS A 19 16.39 -4.75 -18.69
N ASN A 20 15.08 -4.99 -18.71
CA ASN A 20 14.10 -4.01 -19.18
C ASN A 20 13.95 -2.85 -18.17
N LEU A 21 13.12 -1.85 -18.49
CA LEU A 21 12.97 -0.67 -17.65
C LEU A 21 12.38 -1.00 -16.27
N SER A 22 11.36 -1.89 -16.17
CA SER A 22 10.74 -2.29 -14.91
C SER A 22 11.74 -3.01 -14.01
N GLU A 23 12.46 -4.00 -14.58
CA GLU A 23 13.50 -4.74 -13.89
C GLU A 23 14.58 -3.81 -13.32
N ARG A 24 15.06 -2.83 -14.13
CA ARG A 24 16.05 -1.84 -13.68
C ARG A 24 15.54 -0.97 -12.54
N ASN A 25 14.30 -0.50 -12.65
CA ASN A 25 13.68 0.31 -11.59
C ASN A 25 13.54 -0.47 -10.29
N PHE A 26 13.17 -1.75 -10.39
CA PHE A 26 13.05 -2.60 -9.20
C PHE A 26 14.41 -2.90 -8.56
N LEU A 27 15.44 -3.19 -9.36
CA LEU A 27 16.81 -3.34 -8.85
C LEU A 27 17.31 -2.06 -8.16
N ALA A 28 17.05 -0.90 -8.75
CA ALA A 28 17.39 0.39 -8.14
C ALA A 28 16.64 0.59 -6.79
N ALA A 29 15.36 0.23 -6.72
CA ALA A 29 14.57 0.31 -5.49
C ALA A 29 15.11 -0.60 -4.39
N LEU A 30 15.61 -1.80 -4.72
CA LEU A 30 16.25 -2.70 -3.75
C LEU A 30 17.55 -2.09 -3.19
N ASP A 31 18.36 -1.48 -4.04
CA ASP A 31 19.59 -0.81 -3.61
C ASP A 31 19.31 0.45 -2.78
N ASP A 32 18.27 1.21 -3.15
CA ASP A 32 17.82 2.38 -2.38
C ASP A 32 17.26 1.99 -1.02
N TYR A 33 16.51 0.87 -0.94
CA TYR A 33 16.07 0.31 0.34
C TYR A 33 17.27 0.00 1.24
N ARG A 34 18.29 -0.68 0.72
CA ARG A 34 19.51 -0.99 1.46
C ARG A 34 20.21 0.27 1.98
N LYS A 35 20.38 1.27 1.10
CA LYS A 35 21.00 2.57 1.45
C LYS A 35 20.20 3.32 2.50
N LEU A 36 18.86 3.38 2.34
CA LEU A 36 17.96 4.06 3.27
C LEU A 36 18.05 3.43 4.66
N CYS A 37 18.01 2.11 4.76
CA CYS A 37 18.14 1.41 6.03
C CYS A 37 19.49 1.70 6.72
N ALA A 38 20.58 1.69 5.94
CA ALA A 38 21.90 2.04 6.47
C ALA A 38 21.97 3.48 6.97
N LEU A 39 21.37 4.43 6.24
CA LEU A 39 21.32 5.84 6.65
C LEU A 39 20.50 6.03 7.94
N VAL A 40 19.34 5.36 8.07
CA VAL A 40 18.52 5.42 9.28
C VAL A 40 19.34 5.01 10.51
N GLU A 41 20.03 3.87 10.45
CA GLU A 41 20.86 3.41 11.56
C GLU A 41 22.08 4.32 11.79
N GLN A 42 22.73 4.81 10.75
CA GLN A 42 23.86 5.74 10.86
C GLN A 42 23.49 7.03 11.59
N HIS A 43 22.23 7.48 11.45
CA HIS A 43 21.70 8.66 12.14
C HIS A 43 21.03 8.32 13.48
N GLY A 44 21.25 7.12 14.03
CA GLY A 44 20.73 6.71 15.34
C GLY A 44 19.26 6.31 15.33
N GLY A 45 18.65 6.15 14.16
CA GLY A 45 17.28 5.65 14.02
C GLY A 45 17.20 4.15 14.26
N CYS A 46 16.01 3.67 14.60
CA CYS A 46 15.69 2.25 14.76
C CYS A 46 14.79 1.77 13.63
N ILE A 47 15.05 0.57 13.15
CA ILE A 47 14.21 -0.09 12.13
C ILE A 47 13.52 -1.26 12.82
N GLU A 48 12.19 -1.22 12.81
CA GLU A 48 11.35 -2.26 13.38
C GLU A 48 10.52 -2.95 12.30
N GLN A 49 10.22 -4.22 12.50
CA GLN A 49 9.30 -4.97 11.67
C GLN A 49 7.92 -4.92 12.30
N SER A 50 6.92 -4.48 11.53
CA SER A 50 5.53 -4.54 11.95
C SER A 50 4.80 -5.63 11.18
N LEU A 51 4.05 -6.48 11.90
CA LEU A 51 3.34 -7.64 11.36
C LEU A 51 1.89 -7.65 11.80
N ALA A 52 1.06 -8.41 11.12
CA ALA A 52 -0.34 -8.57 11.47
C ALA A 52 -0.52 -8.97 12.94
N GLY A 53 -1.33 -8.20 13.65
CA GLY A 53 -1.58 -8.33 15.08
C GLY A 53 -0.88 -7.27 15.94
N ASP A 54 0.13 -6.59 15.41
CA ASP A 54 0.78 -5.50 16.13
C ASP A 54 -0.16 -4.30 16.25
N THR A 55 -0.03 -3.60 17.37
CA THR A 55 -0.79 -2.35 17.63
C THR A 55 0.17 -1.25 18.08
N LEU A 56 0.07 -0.11 17.43
CA LEU A 56 0.87 1.08 17.70
C LEU A 56 -0.03 2.17 18.29
N THR A 57 0.40 2.82 19.35
CA THR A 57 -0.24 4.05 19.84
C THR A 57 0.47 5.24 19.19
N LEU A 58 -0.23 5.94 18.29
CA LEU A 58 0.32 7.06 17.54
C LEU A 58 0.16 8.39 18.27
N ALA A 59 -0.94 8.54 19.02
CA ALA A 59 -1.24 9.70 19.84
C ALA A 59 -2.31 9.32 20.87
N PRO A 60 -2.59 10.15 21.89
CA PRO A 60 -3.71 9.92 22.80
C PRO A 60 -5.02 9.71 22.05
N GLY A 61 -5.64 8.52 22.22
CA GLY A 61 -6.87 8.13 21.56
C GLY A 61 -6.74 7.68 20.10
N LEU A 62 -5.54 7.73 19.51
CA LEU A 62 -5.27 7.27 18.15
C LEU A 62 -4.36 6.04 18.16
N THR A 63 -4.90 4.92 17.69
CA THR A 63 -4.15 3.66 17.55
C THR A 63 -4.12 3.20 16.11
N ALA A 64 -3.09 2.43 15.75
CA ALA A 64 -2.97 1.74 14.47
C ALA A 64 -2.80 0.24 14.72
N GLU A 65 -3.72 -0.57 14.20
CA GLU A 65 -3.58 -2.02 14.14
C GLU A 65 -2.98 -2.40 12.79
N VAL A 66 -1.96 -3.24 12.80
CA VAL A 66 -1.37 -3.82 11.59
C VAL A 66 -2.21 -5.03 11.19
N LEU A 67 -2.82 -5.00 10.01
CA LEU A 67 -3.63 -6.10 9.49
C LEU A 67 -2.86 -7.03 8.55
N ALA A 68 -1.84 -6.50 7.86
CA ALA A 68 -0.94 -7.24 6.95
C ALA A 68 0.43 -6.55 6.87
N PRO A 69 1.47 -7.29 6.43
CA PRO A 69 1.46 -8.71 6.14
C PRO A 69 1.51 -9.58 7.41
N SER A 70 1.07 -10.84 7.29
CA SER A 70 1.28 -11.83 8.34
C SER A 70 2.75 -12.22 8.44
N GLY A 71 3.17 -12.80 9.59
CA GLY A 71 4.53 -13.31 9.78
C GLY A 71 4.93 -14.34 8.72
N THR A 72 3.99 -15.22 8.33
CA THR A 72 4.23 -16.22 7.26
C THR A 72 4.50 -15.55 5.91
N ARG A 73 3.73 -14.50 5.56
CA ARG A 73 3.96 -13.77 4.30
C ARG A 73 5.26 -12.99 4.32
N ALA A 74 5.59 -12.34 5.44
CA ALA A 74 6.86 -11.64 5.60
C ALA A 74 8.06 -12.59 5.50
N ALA A 75 7.96 -13.79 6.08
CA ALA A 75 8.97 -14.83 5.95
C ALA A 75 9.11 -15.33 4.50
N ALA A 76 8.00 -15.50 3.78
CA ALA A 76 8.02 -15.89 2.37
C ALA A 76 8.71 -14.81 1.51
N LEU A 77 8.41 -13.53 1.71
CA LEU A 77 9.10 -12.43 1.04
C LEU A 77 10.61 -12.46 1.32
N THR A 78 10.98 -12.62 2.60
CA THR A 78 12.39 -12.70 3.01
C THR A 78 13.11 -13.84 2.30
N ALA A 79 12.49 -15.01 2.21
CA ALA A 79 13.05 -16.17 1.52
C ALA A 79 13.19 -15.92 0.01
N SER A 80 12.19 -15.35 -0.64
CA SER A 80 12.24 -15.00 -2.07
C SER A 80 13.34 -13.97 -2.37
N MET A 81 13.50 -12.96 -1.51
CA MET A 81 14.59 -12.00 -1.62
C MET A 81 15.97 -12.67 -1.48
N GLN A 82 16.15 -13.53 -0.47
CA GLN A 82 17.40 -14.28 -0.29
C GLN A 82 17.73 -15.14 -1.49
N GLU A 83 16.72 -15.78 -2.06
CA GLU A 83 16.88 -16.63 -3.23
C GLU A 83 17.29 -15.84 -4.47
N LEU A 84 16.67 -14.65 -4.70
CA LEU A 84 17.10 -13.75 -5.76
C LEU A 84 18.58 -13.38 -5.62
N TYR A 85 19.02 -13.01 -4.41
CA TYR A 85 20.40 -12.58 -4.16
C TYR A 85 21.43 -13.71 -4.22
N ARG A 86 21.01 -14.97 -4.09
CA ARG A 86 21.88 -16.15 -4.29
C ARG A 86 21.97 -16.56 -5.74
N THR A 87 21.01 -16.16 -6.58
CA THR A 87 20.97 -16.56 -7.99
C THR A 87 21.97 -15.71 -8.78
N PRO A 88 22.87 -16.33 -9.57
CA PRO A 88 23.81 -15.56 -10.39
C PRO A 88 23.10 -14.65 -11.37
N GLN A 89 23.57 -13.42 -11.48
CA GLN A 89 23.05 -12.50 -12.48
C GLN A 89 23.44 -12.97 -13.89
N GLY A 90 22.62 -12.65 -14.88
CA GLY A 90 22.87 -13.05 -16.27
C GLY A 90 22.31 -14.42 -16.67
N VAL A 91 21.79 -15.21 -15.72
CA VAL A 91 21.04 -16.43 -16.06
C VAL A 91 19.54 -16.13 -16.16
N PRO A 92 18.78 -16.83 -17.02
CA PRO A 92 17.32 -16.62 -17.18
C PRO A 92 16.57 -16.71 -15.85
N GLU A 93 16.94 -17.62 -14.99
CA GLU A 93 16.31 -17.85 -13.68
C GLU A 93 16.38 -16.60 -12.76
N PHE A 94 17.44 -15.80 -12.86
CA PHE A 94 17.53 -14.55 -12.10
C PHE A 94 16.40 -13.58 -12.50
N ARG A 95 16.15 -13.43 -13.80
CA ARG A 95 15.11 -12.55 -14.31
C ARG A 95 13.71 -13.05 -13.94
N GLU A 96 13.48 -14.36 -14.04
CA GLU A 96 12.21 -14.97 -13.62
C GLU A 96 11.90 -14.67 -12.14
N LYS A 97 12.90 -14.81 -11.26
CA LYS A 97 12.76 -14.49 -9.83
C LYS A 97 12.56 -12.99 -9.59
N LEU A 98 13.28 -12.14 -10.33
CA LEU A 98 13.16 -10.69 -10.24
C LEU A 98 11.74 -10.23 -10.64
N ASP A 99 11.24 -10.70 -11.77
CA ASP A 99 9.90 -10.37 -12.27
C ASP A 99 8.80 -10.88 -11.34
N ALA A 100 8.95 -12.08 -10.80
CA ALA A 100 8.00 -12.65 -9.83
C ALA A 100 7.94 -11.84 -8.53
N LEU A 101 9.10 -11.37 -8.05
CA LEU A 101 9.19 -10.50 -6.90
C LEU A 101 8.54 -9.14 -7.17
N ASP A 102 8.91 -8.47 -8.25
CA ASP A 102 8.36 -7.16 -8.65
C ASP A 102 6.84 -7.23 -8.76
N ALA A 103 6.30 -8.20 -9.49
CA ALA A 103 4.86 -8.39 -9.65
C ALA A 103 4.11 -8.65 -8.34
N SER A 104 4.78 -9.16 -7.32
CA SER A 104 4.16 -9.51 -6.03
C SER A 104 4.34 -8.44 -4.94
N MET A 105 5.23 -7.46 -5.12
CA MET A 105 5.64 -6.53 -4.04
C MET A 105 4.47 -5.78 -3.41
N ASN A 106 3.51 -5.33 -4.20
CA ASN A 106 2.34 -4.62 -3.69
C ASN A 106 1.51 -5.47 -2.71
N ASN A 107 1.54 -6.79 -2.84
CA ASN A 107 0.84 -7.70 -1.92
C ASN A 107 1.50 -7.81 -0.52
N PHE A 108 2.67 -7.22 -0.36
CA PHE A 108 3.37 -7.13 0.93
C PHE A 108 3.29 -5.72 1.54
N SER A 109 2.45 -4.84 0.99
CA SER A 109 2.17 -3.53 1.57
C SER A 109 1.69 -3.66 3.00
N LEU A 110 2.07 -2.70 3.82
CA LEU A 110 1.58 -2.58 5.19
C LEU A 110 0.12 -2.12 5.15
N ILE A 111 -0.79 -2.96 5.65
CA ILE A 111 -2.21 -2.59 5.79
C ILE A 111 -2.44 -2.15 7.24
N LEU A 112 -2.80 -0.89 7.42
CA LEU A 112 -3.08 -0.31 8.73
C LEU A 112 -4.56 -0.01 8.87
N ARG A 113 -5.13 -0.36 10.03
CA ARG A 113 -6.42 0.16 10.48
C ARG A 113 -6.20 1.12 11.64
N LEU A 114 -6.36 2.41 11.36
CA LEU A 114 -6.34 3.44 12.38
C LEU A 114 -7.69 3.48 13.10
N THR A 115 -7.66 3.73 14.40
CA THR A 115 -8.87 3.96 15.20
C THR A 115 -8.70 5.23 16.02
N PHE A 116 -9.65 6.16 15.88
CA PHE A 116 -9.75 7.36 16.70
C PHE A 116 -11.19 7.50 17.21
N GLY A 117 -11.38 7.30 18.49
CA GLY A 117 -12.71 7.24 19.08
C GLY A 117 -13.58 6.16 18.42
N LYS A 118 -14.67 6.58 17.77
CA LYS A 118 -15.59 5.69 17.05
C LYS A 118 -15.24 5.50 15.56
N THR A 119 -14.31 6.28 15.03
CA THR A 119 -13.97 6.27 13.59
C THR A 119 -12.82 5.33 13.29
N ARG A 120 -12.94 4.56 12.24
CA ARG A 120 -11.92 3.66 11.70
C ARG A 120 -11.51 4.08 10.31
N ILE A 121 -10.20 4.03 10.04
CA ILE A 121 -9.60 4.39 8.76
C ILE A 121 -8.77 3.21 8.29
N LEU A 122 -9.02 2.73 7.07
CA LEU A 122 -8.24 1.66 6.45
C LEU A 122 -7.26 2.24 5.43
N LEU A 123 -5.97 2.02 5.68
CA LEU A 123 -4.86 2.46 4.84
C LEU A 123 -4.09 1.24 4.32
N PRO A 124 -4.40 0.73 3.11
CA PRO A 124 -3.81 -0.50 2.60
C PRO A 124 -2.51 -0.29 1.80
N GLY A 125 -2.00 0.93 1.67
CA GLY A 125 -0.92 1.20 0.73
C GLY A 125 -1.34 0.92 -0.71
N ASP A 126 -0.49 0.23 -1.45
CA ASP A 126 -0.75 -0.19 -2.84
C ASP A 126 -1.11 -1.68 -2.94
N THR A 127 -1.70 -2.20 -1.88
CA THR A 127 -2.11 -3.61 -1.80
C THR A 127 -3.09 -3.97 -2.91
N ASN A 128 -2.79 -5.05 -3.64
CA ASN A 128 -3.70 -5.72 -4.56
C ASN A 128 -4.65 -6.64 -3.80
N ARG A 129 -5.72 -7.12 -4.44
CA ARG A 129 -6.71 -8.04 -3.84
C ARG A 129 -6.07 -9.21 -3.09
N ALA A 130 -5.02 -9.81 -3.65
CA ALA A 130 -4.32 -10.93 -3.02
C ALA A 130 -3.66 -10.56 -1.67
N GLY A 131 -3.30 -9.28 -1.48
CA GLY A 131 -2.71 -8.77 -0.24
C GLY A 131 -3.65 -8.78 0.96
N TYR A 132 -4.96 -8.72 0.73
CA TYR A 132 -5.96 -8.82 1.80
C TYR A 132 -6.26 -10.26 2.24
N GLY A 133 -5.74 -11.26 1.52
CA GLY A 133 -5.99 -12.67 1.83
C GLY A 133 -5.57 -13.03 3.26
N GLY A 134 -6.48 -13.70 3.98
CA GLY A 134 -6.29 -14.12 5.37
C GLY A 134 -6.66 -13.06 6.43
N ILE A 135 -7.03 -11.85 6.03
CA ILE A 135 -7.56 -10.86 6.98
C ILE A 135 -9.06 -11.13 7.20
N PRO A 136 -9.51 -11.32 8.45
CA PRO A 136 -10.93 -11.49 8.75
C PRO A 136 -11.74 -10.27 8.26
N PRO A 137 -12.89 -10.47 7.58
CA PRO A 137 -13.69 -9.37 7.02
C PRO A 137 -14.09 -8.29 8.04
N GLU A 138 -14.36 -8.68 9.29
CA GLU A 138 -14.71 -7.77 10.37
C GLU A 138 -13.57 -6.82 10.77
N LYS A 139 -12.32 -7.20 10.50
CA LYS A 139 -11.15 -6.35 10.71
C LYS A 139 -10.97 -5.30 9.61
N LEU A 140 -11.55 -5.52 8.44
CA LEU A 140 -11.47 -4.58 7.32
C LEU A 140 -12.47 -3.43 7.44
N ALA A 141 -13.52 -3.56 8.28
CA ALA A 141 -14.55 -2.54 8.43
C ALA A 141 -13.97 -1.18 8.84
N ALA A 142 -14.27 -0.13 8.04
CA ALA A 142 -13.75 1.22 8.23
C ALA A 142 -14.69 2.28 7.65
N ASP A 143 -14.73 3.45 8.30
CA ASP A 143 -15.54 4.60 7.87
C ASP A 143 -14.87 5.35 6.72
N LEU A 144 -13.53 5.42 6.72
CA LEU A 144 -12.71 6.00 5.67
C LEU A 144 -11.78 4.91 5.07
N PHE A 145 -11.81 4.76 3.77
CA PHE A 145 -11.00 3.81 3.02
C PHE A 145 -10.12 4.52 2.00
N LYS A 146 -8.79 4.49 2.18
CA LYS A 146 -7.89 4.76 1.06
C LYS A 146 -7.99 3.58 0.10
N VAL A 147 -8.38 3.82 -1.13
CA VAL A 147 -8.46 2.75 -2.13
C VAL A 147 -7.08 2.18 -2.41
N GLY A 148 -6.95 0.87 -2.37
CA GLY A 148 -5.67 0.19 -2.65
C GLY A 148 -5.21 0.45 -4.08
N HIS A 149 -3.88 0.36 -4.31
CA HIS A 149 -3.25 0.43 -5.62
C HIS A 149 -3.78 1.55 -6.53
N HIS A 150 -3.90 2.77 -5.96
CA HIS A 150 -4.38 3.97 -6.68
C HIS A 150 -5.74 3.79 -7.39
N GLY A 151 -6.56 2.85 -6.92
CA GLY A 151 -7.85 2.53 -7.55
C GLY A 151 -7.72 1.82 -8.90
N GLN A 152 -6.62 1.12 -9.18
CA GLN A 152 -6.52 0.22 -10.32
C GLN A 152 -7.55 -0.92 -10.23
N LEU A 153 -7.75 -1.66 -11.31
CA LEU A 153 -8.75 -2.74 -11.38
C LEU A 153 -8.57 -3.81 -10.31
N ASP A 154 -7.35 -4.07 -9.89
CA ASP A 154 -6.99 -5.04 -8.85
C ASP A 154 -6.90 -4.46 -7.43
N GLY A 155 -7.13 -3.15 -7.26
CA GLY A 155 -7.08 -2.45 -5.97
C GLY A 155 -8.29 -2.71 -5.07
N ALA A 156 -9.44 -3.10 -5.64
CA ALA A 156 -10.63 -3.46 -4.89
C ALA A 156 -11.53 -4.42 -5.69
N ASP A 157 -12.35 -5.19 -4.97
CA ASP A 157 -13.45 -5.97 -5.52
C ASP A 157 -14.70 -5.87 -4.63
N ALA A 158 -15.81 -6.46 -5.06
CA ALA A 158 -17.05 -6.40 -4.33
C ALA A 158 -16.96 -7.02 -2.93
N ALA A 159 -16.19 -8.09 -2.76
CA ALA A 159 -16.02 -8.73 -1.47
C ALA A 159 -15.29 -7.81 -0.47
N LEU A 160 -14.22 -7.14 -0.94
CA LEU A 160 -13.48 -6.17 -0.14
C LEU A 160 -14.36 -4.97 0.22
N VAL A 161 -15.04 -4.36 -0.76
CA VAL A 161 -15.89 -3.18 -0.52
C VAL A 161 -17.04 -3.51 0.44
N ASN A 162 -17.65 -4.70 0.32
CA ASN A 162 -18.67 -5.19 1.25
C ASN A 162 -18.13 -5.48 2.65
N ALA A 163 -16.87 -5.86 2.80
CA ALA A 163 -16.22 -6.04 4.10
C ALA A 163 -15.87 -4.69 4.74
N VAL A 164 -15.33 -3.76 3.97
CA VAL A 164 -14.96 -2.42 4.46
C VAL A 164 -16.19 -1.59 4.79
N ARG A 165 -17.18 -1.54 3.92
CA ARG A 165 -18.40 -0.71 4.03
C ARG A 165 -18.10 0.75 4.33
N PRO A 166 -17.27 1.40 3.48
CA PRO A 166 -16.80 2.74 3.76
C PRO A 166 -17.91 3.77 3.59
N ARG A 167 -17.93 4.78 4.46
CA ARG A 167 -18.68 6.02 4.22
C ARG A 167 -17.92 6.89 3.22
N PHE A 168 -16.61 7.03 3.41
CA PHE A 168 -15.73 7.80 2.53
C PHE A 168 -14.71 6.88 1.88
N SER A 169 -14.50 7.05 0.57
CA SER A 169 -13.41 6.39 -0.16
C SER A 169 -12.51 7.43 -0.81
N VAL A 170 -11.21 7.30 -0.61
CA VAL A 170 -10.20 8.20 -1.19
C VAL A 170 -9.38 7.46 -2.22
N CYS A 171 -9.42 7.93 -3.46
CA CYS A 171 -8.57 7.43 -4.54
C CYS A 171 -7.39 8.38 -4.74
N CYS A 172 -6.17 7.91 -4.45
CA CYS A 172 -4.94 8.66 -4.67
C CYS A 172 -4.42 8.41 -6.10
N ALA A 173 -5.14 8.92 -7.09
CA ALA A 173 -4.82 8.79 -8.51
C ALA A 173 -4.37 10.13 -9.09
N SER A 174 -3.42 10.11 -10.03
CA SER A 174 -2.98 11.30 -10.75
C SER A 174 -4.00 11.72 -11.82
N SER A 175 -4.00 13.01 -12.17
CA SER A 175 -4.89 13.59 -13.20
C SER A 175 -4.73 12.93 -14.57
N ASP A 176 -3.54 12.44 -14.92
CA ASP A 176 -3.26 11.72 -16.16
C ASP A 176 -3.58 10.21 -16.08
N ARG A 177 -4.10 9.75 -14.96
CA ARG A 177 -4.47 8.34 -14.70
C ARG A 177 -3.34 7.36 -15.01
N ARG A 178 -2.11 7.69 -14.68
CA ARG A 178 -0.96 6.79 -14.86
C ARG A 178 -1.26 5.40 -14.32
N TYR A 179 -0.72 4.40 -15.00
CA TYR A 179 -0.88 2.99 -14.66
C TYR A 179 -2.34 2.54 -14.56
N ASN A 180 -3.23 3.20 -15.30
CA ASN A 180 -4.67 2.89 -15.26
C ASN A 180 -5.31 3.10 -13.88
N SER A 181 -4.79 4.08 -13.12
CA SER A 181 -5.33 4.48 -11.82
C SER A 181 -6.74 5.05 -11.94
N ALA A 182 -7.50 5.11 -10.85
CA ALA A 182 -8.92 5.45 -10.84
C ALA A 182 -9.70 4.69 -11.93
N HIS A 183 -9.52 3.35 -11.98
CA HIS A 183 -10.13 2.52 -13.01
C HIS A 183 -11.66 2.65 -12.96
N PRO A 184 -12.36 2.80 -14.11
CA PRO A 184 -13.81 3.03 -14.14
C PRO A 184 -14.62 1.99 -13.38
N ASP A 185 -14.27 0.71 -13.47
CA ASP A 185 -14.99 -0.36 -12.77
C ASP A 185 -14.78 -0.29 -11.25
N THR A 186 -13.57 0.05 -10.79
CA THR A 186 -13.29 0.25 -9.36
C THR A 186 -14.06 1.46 -8.83
N MET A 187 -14.08 2.57 -9.57
CA MET A 187 -14.82 3.77 -9.17
C MET A 187 -16.33 3.53 -9.16
N ARG A 188 -16.85 2.79 -10.14
CA ARG A 188 -18.26 2.39 -10.18
C ARG A 188 -18.62 1.52 -8.98
N LEU A 189 -17.81 0.50 -8.68
CA LEU A 189 -18.02 -0.39 -7.55
C LEU A 189 -18.11 0.37 -6.23
N LEU A 190 -17.22 1.32 -5.99
CA LEU A 190 -17.22 2.15 -4.77
C LEU A 190 -18.45 3.06 -4.71
N LYS A 191 -18.82 3.68 -5.82
CA LYS A 191 -20.02 4.52 -5.92
C LYS A 191 -21.30 3.71 -5.67
N ASP A 192 -21.41 2.54 -6.26
CA ASP A 192 -22.57 1.65 -6.10
C ASP A 192 -22.71 1.11 -4.67
N SER A 193 -21.61 1.07 -3.90
CA SER A 193 -21.64 0.75 -2.48
C SER A 193 -22.23 1.86 -1.59
N GLY A 194 -22.47 3.04 -2.14
CA GLY A 194 -22.95 4.22 -1.42
C GLY A 194 -21.86 5.07 -0.78
N ALA A 195 -20.58 4.76 -1.02
CA ALA A 195 -19.48 5.57 -0.49
C ALA A 195 -19.39 6.94 -1.21
N GLU A 196 -19.10 7.98 -0.44
CA GLU A 196 -18.70 9.27 -0.97
C GLU A 196 -17.26 9.19 -1.49
N LEU A 197 -17.05 9.48 -2.80
CA LEU A 197 -15.73 9.38 -3.45
C LEU A 197 -14.99 10.70 -3.42
N TYR A 198 -13.74 10.65 -3.00
CA TYR A 198 -12.79 11.76 -2.98
C TYR A 198 -11.51 11.38 -3.71
N PHE A 199 -10.79 12.39 -4.22
CA PHE A 199 -9.59 12.17 -5.02
C PHE A 199 -8.47 13.11 -4.55
N SER A 200 -7.24 12.63 -4.54
CA SER A 200 -6.07 13.43 -4.15
C SER A 200 -5.59 14.38 -5.25
N ASP A 201 -6.05 14.19 -6.48
CA ASP A 201 -5.80 14.99 -7.67
C ASP A 201 -7.10 14.99 -8.50
N CYS A 202 -7.10 15.47 -9.73
CA CYS A 202 -8.28 15.63 -10.58
C CYS A 202 -8.33 14.63 -11.75
N PRO A 203 -8.34 13.29 -11.51
CA PRO A 203 -8.48 12.34 -12.61
C PRO A 203 -9.85 12.47 -13.28
N PRO A 204 -9.96 12.29 -14.59
CA PRO A 204 -11.23 12.22 -15.27
C PRO A 204 -11.97 10.94 -14.85
N VAL A 205 -13.06 11.09 -14.09
CA VAL A 205 -13.92 10.00 -13.63
C VAL A 205 -15.36 10.29 -14.02
N ASP A 206 -16.00 9.35 -14.72
CA ASP A 206 -17.35 9.51 -15.22
C ASP A 206 -18.37 9.80 -14.09
N GLY A 207 -19.14 10.85 -14.28
CA GLY A 207 -20.18 11.26 -13.34
C GLY A 207 -19.64 11.83 -12.01
N GLN A 208 -18.35 12.21 -11.95
CA GLN A 208 -17.74 12.94 -10.83
C GLN A 208 -17.30 14.32 -11.28
N SER A 209 -17.65 15.34 -10.50
CA SER A 209 -17.11 16.70 -10.65
C SER A 209 -16.11 16.94 -9.53
N ILE A 210 -14.84 16.87 -9.86
CA ILE A 210 -13.76 17.08 -8.90
C ILE A 210 -13.30 18.52 -9.06
N PRO A 211 -13.47 19.40 -8.05
CA PRO A 211 -13.01 20.78 -8.14
C PRO A 211 -11.48 20.83 -8.19
N PRO A 212 -10.87 21.81 -8.87
CA PRO A 212 -9.44 22.06 -8.77
C PRO A 212 -9.05 22.27 -7.31
N HIS A 213 -8.01 21.55 -6.84
CA HIS A 213 -7.55 21.60 -5.47
C HIS A 213 -6.07 21.25 -5.36
N ARG A 214 -5.45 21.60 -4.24
CA ARG A 214 -4.07 21.24 -3.91
C ARG A 214 -3.98 20.17 -2.83
N ALA A 215 -5.04 20.03 -2.04
CA ALA A 215 -5.11 19.03 -0.99
C ALA A 215 -6.55 18.61 -0.72
N LEU A 216 -6.70 17.44 -0.12
CA LEU A 216 -7.94 16.91 0.42
C LEU A 216 -7.79 16.77 1.93
N GLU A 217 -8.67 17.40 2.70
CA GLU A 217 -8.68 17.35 4.15
C GLU A 217 -9.86 16.52 4.66
N PHE A 218 -9.58 15.59 5.55
CA PHE A 218 -10.59 14.90 6.36
C PHE A 218 -10.47 15.36 7.80
N THR A 219 -11.55 15.89 8.36
CA THR A 219 -11.66 16.17 9.79
C THR A 219 -12.39 15.03 10.46
N ILE A 220 -11.78 14.41 11.47
CA ILE A 220 -12.31 13.26 12.18
C ILE A 220 -12.38 13.59 13.66
N CYS A 221 -13.60 13.47 14.24
CA CYS A 221 -13.83 13.69 15.65
C CYS A 221 -13.95 12.36 16.41
N ALA A 222 -13.60 12.35 17.69
CA ALA A 222 -13.64 11.15 18.53
C ALA A 222 -15.06 10.58 18.72
N ASP A 223 -16.10 11.40 18.57
CA ASP A 223 -17.52 10.98 18.63
C ASP A 223 -18.00 10.26 17.37
N GLY A 224 -17.18 10.25 16.31
CA GLY A 224 -17.49 9.64 15.01
C GLY A 224 -17.97 10.65 13.96
N ALA A 225 -18.15 11.93 14.32
CA ALA A 225 -18.41 12.96 13.32
C ALA A 225 -17.20 13.10 12.39
N SER A 226 -17.46 13.14 11.08
CA SER A 226 -16.41 13.22 10.06
C SER A 226 -16.88 14.07 8.90
N SER A 227 -15.98 14.87 8.34
CA SER A 227 -16.23 15.67 7.15
C SER A 227 -15.02 15.67 6.24
N ALA A 228 -15.24 15.95 4.96
CA ALA A 228 -14.19 16.06 3.96
C ALA A 228 -14.35 17.37 3.18
N ARG A 229 -13.23 17.97 2.77
CA ARG A 229 -13.23 19.15 1.91
C ARG A 229 -11.98 19.19 1.04
N TYR A 230 -12.15 19.70 -0.17
CA TYR A 230 -11.05 20.06 -1.04
C TYR A 230 -10.50 21.44 -0.64
N LEU A 231 -9.19 21.55 -0.55
CA LEU A 231 -8.48 22.79 -0.27
C LEU A 231 -7.91 23.37 -1.57
N PRO A 232 -8.11 24.68 -1.85
CA PRO A 232 -7.63 25.32 -3.07
C PRO A 232 -6.10 25.39 -3.17
#